data_ff21ab94faa2adba2b4bea57f4400215
#
_entry.id   ff21ab94faa2adba2b4bea57f4400215
#
_cell.length_a   1.000
_cell.length_b   1.000
_cell.length_c   1.000
_cell.angle_alpha   90.00
_cell.angle_beta   90.00
_cell.angle_gamma   90.00
#
_symmetry.space_group_name_H-M   'P 1'
#
loop_
_entity.id
_entity.type
_entity.pdbx_description
1 polymer ?
#
loop_
_entity_poly.entity_id
_entity_poly.type
_entity_poly.pdbx_seq_one_letter_code
_entity_poly.pdbx_strand_id
1 'polypeptide(L)'
;MIKQNKKGRFDGALNSLRTLRFRDVLKWKLLHPYSPAKSHKCLVVKDEHEKLIAAQDYLCWLGHASFLFQLGGKRILIDPVFGNIPFYKRNIPAPYTPAMLPNIDFLLLSHTHYDHFDAPSLRQISKYTKQALLPLQMGCLLKRTVKSNLHCTELN
;
A
#
# COMPACT_ATOMS: atom_id res chain seq x y z
N MET A 1 -14.62 -15.61 13.84
CA MET A 1 -15.10 -15.52 12.44
C MET A 1 -15.87 -14.21 12.28
N ILE A 2 -15.37 -13.29 11.44
CA ILE A 2 -16.01 -11.99 11.21
C ILE A 2 -17.21 -12.22 10.28
N LYS A 3 -18.42 -11.83 10.73
CA LYS A 3 -19.65 -12.01 9.94
C LYS A 3 -19.83 -10.85 8.97
N GLN A 4 -20.22 -11.15 7.74
CA GLN A 4 -20.69 -10.14 6.78
C GLN A 4 -22.22 -9.99 6.88
N ASN A 5 -22.70 -8.75 6.77
CA ASN A 5 -24.12 -8.49 6.67
C ASN A 5 -24.63 -8.76 5.23
N LYS A 6 -25.95 -8.71 5.03
CA LYS A 6 -26.62 -8.94 3.73
C LYS A 6 -26.14 -8.02 2.60
N LYS A 7 -25.42 -6.92 2.90
CA LYS A 7 -24.83 -5.98 1.93
C LYS A 7 -23.34 -6.23 1.69
N GLY A 8 -22.79 -7.36 2.15
CA GLY A 8 -21.38 -7.72 1.99
C GLY A 8 -20.41 -6.89 2.86
N ARG A 9 -20.92 -6.14 3.84
CA ARG A 9 -20.09 -5.38 4.77
C ARG A 9 -19.81 -6.21 6.02
N PHE A 10 -18.61 -6.07 6.56
CA PHE A 10 -18.24 -6.72 7.81
C PHE A 10 -18.98 -6.09 9.00
N ASP A 11 -19.62 -6.94 9.82
CA ASP A 11 -20.20 -6.51 11.10
C ASP A 11 -19.05 -6.41 12.12
N GLY A 12 -18.48 -5.22 12.24
CA GLY A 12 -17.51 -4.92 13.29
C GLY A 12 -18.15 -4.16 14.45
N ALA A 13 -17.53 -4.17 15.61
CA ALA A 13 -17.93 -3.42 16.80
C ALA A 13 -17.94 -1.88 16.60
N LEU A 14 -17.73 -1.43 15.39
CA LEU A 14 -17.64 -0.03 14.98
C LEU A 14 -18.98 0.60 14.57
N ASN A 15 -20.10 -0.11 14.75
CA ASN A 15 -21.43 0.46 14.49
C ASN A 15 -21.76 1.70 15.34
N SER A 16 -20.94 2.00 16.34
CA SER A 16 -21.06 3.21 17.18
C SER A 16 -20.22 4.40 16.71
N LEU A 17 -19.30 4.21 15.74
CA LEU A 17 -18.53 5.33 15.21
C LEU A 17 -19.42 6.13 14.27
N ARG A 18 -19.62 7.39 14.62
CA ARG A 18 -20.30 8.40 13.83
C ARG A 18 -19.71 8.40 12.41
N THR A 19 -20.48 7.95 11.42
CA THR A 19 -20.07 8.02 10.02
C THR A 19 -19.85 9.48 9.66
N LEU A 20 -18.59 9.86 9.41
CA LEU A 20 -18.25 11.21 8.95
C LEU A 20 -18.98 11.45 7.63
N ARG A 21 -19.79 12.48 7.58
CA ARG A 21 -20.46 12.91 6.33
C ARG A 21 -19.45 13.70 5.51
N PHE A 22 -19.55 13.64 4.18
CA PHE A 22 -18.68 14.40 3.28
C PHE A 22 -18.58 15.88 3.65
N ARG A 23 -19.69 16.49 4.08
CA ARG A 23 -19.72 17.87 4.58
C ARG A 23 -18.84 18.11 5.82
N ASP A 24 -18.67 17.09 6.68
CA ASP A 24 -17.87 17.22 7.89
C ASP A 24 -16.38 17.21 7.51
N VAL A 25 -16.00 16.39 6.54
CA VAL A 25 -14.65 16.38 5.95
C VAL A 25 -14.35 17.69 5.23
N LEU A 26 -15.30 18.20 4.44
CA LEU A 26 -15.15 19.48 3.74
C LEU A 26 -15.01 20.63 4.71
N LYS A 27 -15.87 20.70 5.73
CA LYS A 27 -15.81 21.70 6.81
C LYS A 27 -14.47 21.62 7.54
N TRP A 28 -14.00 20.42 7.87
CA TRP A 28 -12.70 20.23 8.51
C TRP A 28 -11.54 20.73 7.62
N LYS A 29 -11.53 20.43 6.33
CA LYS A 29 -10.53 20.93 5.38
C LYS A 29 -10.52 22.45 5.25
N LEU A 30 -11.71 23.09 5.28
CA LEU A 30 -11.82 24.54 5.19
C LEU A 30 -11.36 25.24 6.47
N LEU A 31 -11.66 24.66 7.64
CA LEU A 31 -11.29 25.22 8.93
C LEU A 31 -9.85 24.93 9.34
N HIS A 32 -9.24 23.89 8.76
CA HIS A 32 -7.86 23.48 9.04
C HIS A 32 -7.09 23.46 7.71
N PRO A 33 -6.76 24.63 7.14
CA PRO A 33 -5.93 24.67 5.94
C PRO A 33 -4.59 24.00 6.24
N TYR A 34 -4.17 23.15 5.31
CA TYR A 34 -2.88 22.47 5.41
C TYR A 34 -1.77 23.51 5.50
N SER A 35 -1.13 23.59 6.64
CA SER A 35 0.11 24.33 6.83
C SER A 35 1.25 23.32 6.74
N PRO A 36 2.07 23.36 5.68
CA PRO A 36 3.23 22.46 5.60
C PRO A 36 4.13 22.75 6.80
N ALA A 37 4.43 21.71 7.57
CA ALA A 37 5.42 21.83 8.64
C ALA A 37 6.72 22.37 8.01
N LYS A 38 7.28 23.42 8.59
CA LYS A 38 8.60 23.92 8.21
C LYS A 38 9.64 22.88 8.62
N SER A 39 9.81 21.85 7.81
CA SER A 39 10.87 20.88 8.01
C SER A 39 12.19 21.52 7.57
N HIS A 40 13.06 21.76 8.50
CA HIS A 40 14.43 22.26 8.23
C HIS A 40 15.42 21.13 7.95
N LYS A 41 15.00 19.86 8.04
CA LYS A 41 15.85 18.70 7.77
C LYS A 41 15.27 17.93 6.61
N CYS A 42 15.98 17.92 5.49
CA CYS A 42 15.70 17.01 4.40
C CYS A 42 16.11 15.60 4.85
N LEU A 43 15.18 14.63 4.74
CA LEU A 43 15.55 13.23 4.89
C LEU A 43 16.43 12.86 3.69
N VAL A 44 17.65 12.45 3.97
CA VAL A 44 18.56 11.92 2.94
C VAL A 44 18.16 10.48 2.70
N VAL A 45 17.66 10.21 1.50
CA VAL A 45 17.45 8.83 1.04
C VAL A 45 18.83 8.26 0.72
N LYS A 46 19.26 7.26 1.49
CA LYS A 46 20.48 6.51 1.18
C LYS A 46 20.17 5.50 0.09
N ASP A 47 21.00 5.46 -0.93
CA ASP A 47 20.97 4.36 -1.89
C ASP A 47 21.66 3.15 -1.26
N GLU A 48 20.87 2.18 -0.86
CA GLU A 48 21.32 0.92 -0.28
C GLU A 48 20.75 -0.26 -1.09
N HIS A 49 20.60 -0.08 -2.40
CA HIS A 49 20.01 -1.08 -3.29
C HIS A 49 20.66 -2.46 -3.17
N GLU A 50 21.97 -2.52 -2.98
CA GLU A 50 22.69 -3.78 -2.78
C GLU A 50 22.17 -4.59 -1.59
N LYS A 51 21.71 -3.90 -0.54
CA LYS A 51 21.14 -4.56 0.65
C LYS A 51 19.78 -5.20 0.36
N LEU A 52 19.02 -4.71 -0.62
CA LEU A 52 17.73 -5.29 -0.98
C LEU A 52 17.85 -6.66 -1.66
N ILE A 53 19.01 -6.93 -2.27
CA ILE A 53 19.29 -8.22 -2.93
C ILE A 53 20.10 -9.16 -2.05
N ALA A 54 20.62 -8.68 -0.91
CA ALA A 54 21.39 -9.47 0.04
C ALA A 54 20.52 -10.58 0.68
N ALA A 55 21.17 -11.61 1.20
CA ALA A 55 20.50 -12.75 1.83
C ALA A 55 20.02 -12.47 3.27
N GLN A 56 20.45 -11.37 3.88
CA GLN A 56 20.10 -11.03 5.26
C GLN A 56 18.71 -10.40 5.38
N ASP A 57 18.08 -10.54 6.53
CA ASP A 57 16.79 -9.93 6.81
C ASP A 57 16.90 -8.40 6.90
N TYR A 58 15.93 -7.69 6.35
CA TYR A 58 15.87 -6.24 6.35
C TYR A 58 14.42 -5.72 6.35
N LEU A 59 14.25 -4.47 6.74
CA LEU A 59 13.04 -3.66 6.52
C LEU A 59 13.43 -2.39 5.77
N CYS A 60 12.78 -2.15 4.63
CA CYS A 60 12.95 -0.96 3.81
C CYS A 60 11.63 -0.20 3.69
N TRP A 61 11.61 1.05 4.11
CA TRP A 61 10.49 1.95 3.88
C TRP A 61 10.57 2.57 2.48
N LEU A 62 9.56 2.37 1.67
CA LEU A 62 9.48 2.83 0.28
C LEU A 62 8.72 4.17 0.15
N GLY A 63 8.36 4.76 1.27
CA GLY A 63 7.57 5.99 1.36
C GLY A 63 6.08 5.73 1.55
N HIS A 64 5.37 6.72 2.07
CA HIS A 64 3.97 6.61 2.48
C HIS A 64 3.74 5.38 3.36
N ALA A 65 2.78 4.53 3.03
CA ALA A 65 2.49 3.27 3.72
C ALA A 65 3.15 2.04 3.07
N SER A 66 4.10 2.25 2.15
CA SER A 66 4.74 1.18 1.39
C SER A 66 6.00 0.67 2.08
N PHE A 67 6.08 -0.63 2.28
CA PHE A 67 7.23 -1.30 2.90
C PHE A 67 7.64 -2.53 2.12
N LEU A 68 8.95 -2.71 1.96
CA LEU A 68 9.55 -3.97 1.51
C LEU A 68 10.37 -4.54 2.67
N PHE A 69 10.19 -5.80 2.98
CA PHE A 69 11.06 -6.49 3.92
C PHE A 69 11.37 -7.91 3.48
N GLN A 70 12.50 -8.38 3.93
CA GLN A 70 12.91 -9.76 3.80
C GLN A 70 12.94 -10.36 5.20
N LEU A 71 12.31 -11.51 5.36
CA LEU A 71 12.27 -12.26 6.62
C LEU A 71 12.37 -13.75 6.30
N GLY A 72 13.38 -14.40 6.87
CA GLY A 72 13.61 -15.83 6.65
C GLY A 72 13.74 -16.20 5.16
N GLY A 73 14.42 -15.37 4.37
CA GLY A 73 14.59 -15.57 2.93
C GLY A 73 13.35 -15.31 2.07
N LYS A 74 12.25 -14.79 2.65
CA LYS A 74 11.03 -14.39 1.93
C LYS A 74 10.94 -12.89 1.81
N ARG A 75 10.65 -12.38 0.62
CA ARG A 75 10.45 -10.97 0.35
C ARG A 75 8.97 -10.63 0.31
N ILE A 76 8.60 -9.67 1.13
CA ILE A 76 7.22 -9.27 1.38
C ILE A 76 7.11 -7.77 1.10
N LEU A 77 6.20 -7.42 0.17
CA LEU A 77 5.93 -6.04 -0.21
C LEU A 77 4.52 -5.66 0.25
N ILE A 78 4.40 -4.56 0.98
CA ILE A 78 3.12 -4.08 1.52
C ILE A 78 2.73 -2.78 0.80
N ASP A 79 1.48 -2.73 0.34
CA ASP A 79 0.80 -1.54 -0.20
C ASP A 79 1.69 -0.67 -1.11
N PRO A 80 2.22 -1.22 -2.23
CA PRO A 80 3.20 -0.52 -3.05
C PRO A 80 2.59 0.67 -3.80
N VAL A 81 3.09 1.87 -3.50
CA VAL A 81 2.76 3.12 -4.19
C VAL A 81 4.06 3.82 -4.57
N PHE A 82 4.44 3.78 -5.85
CA PHE A 82 5.69 4.38 -6.33
C PHE A 82 5.48 5.73 -7.00
N GLY A 83 4.29 5.97 -7.52
CA GLY A 83 3.90 7.21 -8.19
C GLY A 83 3.46 8.33 -7.23
N ASN A 84 2.92 9.39 -7.83
CA ASN A 84 2.27 10.46 -7.08
C ASN A 84 0.94 9.96 -6.50
N ILE A 85 0.68 10.32 -5.27
CA ILE A 85 -0.60 10.03 -4.62
C ILE A 85 -1.56 11.17 -4.99
N PRO A 86 -2.74 10.86 -5.57
CA PRO A 86 -3.73 11.89 -5.87
C PRO A 86 -4.01 12.77 -4.65
N PHE A 87 -4.07 14.08 -4.86
CA PHE A 87 -4.31 15.10 -3.82
C PHE A 87 -3.22 15.26 -2.76
N TYR A 88 -2.14 14.49 -2.82
CA TYR A 88 -0.99 14.61 -1.92
C TYR A 88 0.31 14.77 -2.71
N LYS A 89 1.02 15.85 -2.42
CA LYS A 89 2.39 16.01 -2.92
C LYS A 89 3.33 15.22 -2.00
N ARG A 90 4.09 14.30 -2.56
CA ARG A 90 5.16 13.65 -1.80
C ARG A 90 6.21 14.66 -1.39
N ASN A 91 6.63 14.61 -0.13
CA ASN A 91 7.77 15.41 0.34
C ASN A 91 9.10 14.84 -0.20
N ILE A 92 9.15 13.53 -0.39
CA ILE A 92 10.30 12.79 -0.88
C ILE A 92 9.80 11.81 -1.94
N PRO A 93 10.49 11.67 -3.10
CA PRO A 93 10.18 10.61 -4.08
C PRO A 93 10.30 9.22 -3.45
N ALA A 94 9.69 8.22 -4.05
CA ALA A 94 9.94 6.84 -3.68
C ALA A 94 11.44 6.54 -3.90
N PRO A 95 12.14 5.89 -2.93
CA PRO A 95 13.58 5.67 -3.01
C PRO A 95 13.96 4.73 -4.16
N TYR A 96 13.07 3.86 -4.56
CA TYR A 96 13.26 2.88 -5.63
C TYR A 96 12.07 2.86 -6.57
N THR A 97 12.34 2.47 -7.81
CA THR A 97 11.29 2.16 -8.80
C THR A 97 10.92 0.67 -8.71
N PRO A 98 9.74 0.26 -9.21
CA PRO A 98 9.37 -1.16 -9.26
C PRO A 98 10.41 -2.06 -9.92
N ALA A 99 11.08 -1.58 -10.97
CA ALA A 99 12.09 -2.34 -11.71
C ALA A 99 13.40 -2.56 -10.94
N MET A 100 13.65 -1.76 -9.91
CA MET A 100 14.83 -1.90 -9.04
C MET A 100 14.60 -2.90 -7.91
N LEU A 101 13.34 -3.29 -7.65
CA LEU A 101 13.05 -4.23 -6.58
C LEU A 101 13.38 -5.67 -7.00
N PRO A 102 13.86 -6.50 -6.07
CA PRO A 102 14.02 -7.93 -6.31
C PRO A 102 12.66 -8.62 -6.51
N ASN A 103 12.69 -9.88 -6.94
CA ASN A 103 11.47 -10.70 -7.00
C ASN A 103 10.78 -10.78 -5.64
N ILE A 104 9.47 -10.62 -5.65
CA ILE A 104 8.62 -10.57 -4.46
C ILE A 104 7.95 -11.95 -4.26
N ASP A 105 8.08 -12.53 -3.07
CA ASP A 105 7.38 -13.76 -2.73
C ASP A 105 5.92 -13.46 -2.39
N PHE A 106 5.66 -12.42 -1.58
CA PHE A 106 4.32 -12.05 -1.15
C PHE A 106 4.05 -10.56 -1.32
N LEU A 107 2.98 -10.23 -2.02
CA LEU A 107 2.39 -8.91 -2.07
C LEU A 107 1.21 -8.86 -1.10
N LEU A 108 1.28 -8.03 -0.08
CA LEU A 108 0.20 -7.78 0.86
C LEU A 108 -0.50 -6.48 0.49
N LEU A 109 -1.81 -6.53 0.34
CA LEU A 109 -2.64 -5.33 0.18
C LEU A 109 -3.61 -5.23 1.34
N SER A 110 -3.60 -4.07 2.02
CA SER A 110 -4.42 -3.85 3.20
C SER A 110 -5.87 -3.52 2.85
N HIS A 111 -6.09 -2.65 1.87
CA HIS A 111 -7.41 -2.22 1.44
C HIS A 111 -7.37 -1.51 0.07
N THR A 112 -8.53 -1.02 -0.42
CA THR A 112 -8.69 -0.52 -1.79
C THR A 112 -8.56 0.99 -1.96
N HIS A 113 -8.17 1.74 -0.94
CA HIS A 113 -7.92 3.17 -1.11
C HIS A 113 -6.76 3.41 -2.09
N TYR A 114 -6.84 4.50 -2.86
CA TYR A 114 -5.91 4.81 -3.95
C TYR A 114 -4.46 5.03 -3.50
N ASP A 115 -4.25 5.35 -2.24
CA ASP A 115 -2.95 5.53 -1.60
C ASP A 115 -2.38 4.23 -0.99
N HIS A 116 -3.06 3.10 -1.19
CA HIS A 116 -2.65 1.73 -0.86
C HIS A 116 -2.79 0.80 -2.06
N PHE A 117 -3.83 0.99 -2.86
CA PHE A 117 -4.12 0.21 -4.07
C PHE A 117 -3.80 1.03 -5.31
N ASP A 118 -2.51 1.30 -5.56
CA ASP A 118 -2.05 2.07 -6.72
C ASP A 118 -1.94 1.19 -7.97
N ALA A 119 -2.91 1.34 -8.87
CA ALA A 119 -3.00 0.50 -10.07
C ALA A 119 -1.75 0.54 -10.98
N PRO A 120 -1.08 1.69 -11.21
CA PRO A 120 0.17 1.73 -11.95
C PRO A 120 1.29 0.92 -11.30
N SER A 121 1.47 1.06 -9.99
CA SER A 121 2.47 0.30 -9.23
C SER A 121 2.17 -1.20 -9.23
N LEU A 122 0.92 -1.57 -8.99
CA LEU A 122 0.48 -2.97 -8.97
C LEU A 122 0.70 -3.67 -10.31
N ARG A 123 0.44 -3.00 -11.44
CA ARG A 123 0.70 -3.56 -12.78
C ARG A 123 2.18 -3.85 -13.04
N GLN A 124 3.06 -3.05 -12.49
CA GLN A 124 4.49 -3.24 -12.65
C GLN A 124 4.99 -4.35 -11.72
N ILE A 125 4.63 -4.30 -10.43
CA ILE A 125 5.07 -5.25 -9.42
C ILE A 125 4.51 -6.66 -9.66
N SER A 126 3.30 -6.80 -10.16
CA SER A 126 2.70 -8.12 -10.41
C SER A 126 3.54 -9.03 -11.31
N LYS A 127 4.39 -8.46 -12.16
CA LYS A 127 5.29 -9.20 -13.05
C LYS A 127 6.42 -9.92 -12.31
N TYR A 128 6.75 -9.46 -11.12
CA TYR A 128 7.85 -9.95 -10.28
C TYR A 128 7.34 -10.55 -8.96
N THR A 129 6.02 -10.74 -8.85
CA THR A 129 5.35 -11.22 -7.63
C THR A 129 4.85 -12.64 -7.82
N LYS A 130 5.15 -13.53 -6.85
CA LYS A 130 4.68 -14.91 -6.88
C LYS A 130 3.23 -15.05 -6.42
N GLN A 131 2.87 -14.37 -5.32
CA GLN A 131 1.56 -14.50 -4.69
C GLN A 131 1.11 -13.19 -4.07
N ALA A 132 -0.19 -12.88 -4.17
CA ALA A 132 -0.81 -11.79 -3.44
C ALA A 132 -1.68 -12.30 -2.31
N LEU A 133 -1.56 -11.67 -1.14
CA LEU A 133 -2.38 -11.91 0.06
C LEU A 133 -3.27 -10.69 0.26
N LEU A 134 -4.57 -10.88 0.32
CA LEU A 134 -5.58 -9.85 0.19
C LEU A 134 -6.69 -10.01 1.21
N PRO A 135 -7.35 -8.93 1.64
CA PRO A 135 -8.65 -9.04 2.27
C PRO A 135 -9.69 -9.68 1.36
N LEU A 136 -10.73 -10.23 1.95
CA LEU A 136 -11.86 -10.79 1.21
C LEU A 136 -12.40 -9.83 0.15
N GLN A 137 -12.81 -10.38 -1.00
CA GLN A 137 -13.40 -9.70 -2.15
C GLN A 137 -12.46 -8.77 -2.94
N MET A 138 -11.16 -8.71 -2.61
CA MET A 138 -10.20 -7.90 -3.37
C MET A 138 -9.57 -8.63 -4.56
N GLY A 139 -9.61 -9.96 -4.60
CA GLY A 139 -8.92 -10.75 -5.63
C GLY A 139 -9.41 -10.47 -7.04
N CYS A 140 -10.71 -10.34 -7.23
CA CYS A 140 -11.29 -10.01 -8.53
C CYS A 140 -10.85 -8.61 -9.00
N LEU A 141 -10.83 -7.63 -8.10
CA LEU A 141 -10.38 -6.27 -8.39
C LEU A 141 -8.89 -6.27 -8.77
N LEU A 142 -8.05 -6.96 -8.00
CA LEU A 142 -6.62 -7.04 -8.30
C LEU A 142 -6.37 -7.67 -9.66
N LYS A 143 -6.96 -8.83 -9.96
CA LYS A 143 -6.80 -9.52 -11.26
C LYS A 143 -7.20 -8.63 -12.44
N ARG A 144 -8.30 -7.91 -12.34
CA ARG A 144 -8.72 -6.94 -13.36
C ARG A 144 -7.72 -5.78 -13.51
N THR A 145 -7.15 -5.33 -12.41
CA THR A 145 -6.20 -4.21 -12.39
C THR A 145 -4.87 -4.59 -13.03
N VAL A 146 -4.28 -5.71 -12.61
CA VAL A 146 -2.94 -6.11 -13.06
C VAL A 146 -2.97 -6.84 -14.41
N LYS A 147 -4.12 -7.34 -14.85
CA LYS A 147 -4.30 -8.10 -16.11
C LYS A 147 -3.32 -9.27 -16.23
N SER A 148 -3.07 -9.95 -15.12
CA SER A 148 -2.15 -11.08 -15.03
C SER A 148 -2.77 -12.23 -14.24
N ASN A 149 -2.20 -13.43 -14.39
CA ASN A 149 -2.60 -14.63 -13.63
C ASN A 149 -1.91 -14.71 -12.26
N LEU A 150 -1.67 -13.56 -11.62
CA LEU A 150 -1.09 -13.53 -10.29
C LEU A 150 -1.94 -14.36 -9.32
N HIS A 151 -1.28 -15.30 -8.64
CA HIS A 151 -1.94 -16.10 -7.62
C HIS A 151 -2.40 -15.22 -6.46
N CYS A 152 -3.70 -15.27 -6.14
CA CYS A 152 -4.30 -14.45 -5.10
C CYS A 152 -4.92 -15.34 -4.03
N THR A 153 -4.54 -15.12 -2.78
CA THR A 153 -5.18 -15.72 -1.61
C THR A 153 -5.88 -14.65 -0.81
N GLU A 154 -7.18 -14.83 -0.62
CA GLU A 154 -7.98 -13.93 0.22
C GLU A 154 -7.96 -14.45 1.66
N LEU A 155 -7.64 -13.56 2.59
CA LEU A 155 -7.55 -13.85 4.02
C LEU A 155 -8.82 -13.37 4.72
N ASN A 156 -9.31 -14.18 5.65
CA ASN A 156 -10.51 -13.92 6.43
C ASN A 156 -10.15 -13.55 7.88
#